data_416023550e27b18de880e5f628fc0da2
#
_entry.id   416023550e27b18de880e5f628fc0da2
#
_cell.length_a   1.000
_cell.length_b   1.000
_cell.length_c   1.000
_cell.angle_alpha   90.00
_cell.angle_beta   90.00
_cell.angle_gamma   90.00
#
_symmetry.space_group_name_H-M   'P 1'
#
loop_
_entity.id
_entity.type
_entity.pdbx_description
1 polymer ?
#
loop_
_entity_poly.entity_id
_entity_poly.type
_entity_poly.pdbx_seq_one_letter_code
_entity_poly.pdbx_strand_id
1 'polypeptide(L)'
;MKRKISIISLFMIPIVIVMIVQGVVSIGTLKINGADRTLENNAVDMMGQKVENRKVILKNKMLEQWSFIGNEKSTLSQSLKSTMQSEQADIGEFLQSDEMQKDYLDAVFSECVDVLQKNNVTGLFLVLANGQDPSRAAEYQGFFVRDSDQEHQSATNTDLLMERGSKNLARTEGISLDSSWATRFSLAGNGARAADDFFYQPYMASLGNEESAYKYLGYWSEPFILEDNYMDSHKMISYSVPLSCDGQLFGILGVEIGLSELEEEFQVQELDADQNAGYMLAVRQEDGSYRSISGRGNLYELTAGSGDTFELLPQKQENFYQVKGVQIGKQNVYATVHDLKLYGNHVPYQNTEWTLIGFETENAIFGVGRKIFTSMLISIAFGVLFGVLMVSVLVGSVTRPIARLVNSVRSGVEGIHGFRKSGIREIDEIHE
;
A
#
# COMPACT_ATOMS: atom_id res chain seq x y z
N MET A 1 76.41 -11.23 2.26
CA MET A 1 76.20 -10.27 1.14
C MET A 1 74.98 -9.35 1.45
N LYS A 2 75.21 -8.07 1.76
CA LYS A 2 74.10 -7.10 1.92
C LYS A 2 73.54 -6.83 0.51
N ARG A 3 72.28 -7.23 0.25
CA ARG A 3 71.57 -6.89 -0.99
C ARG A 3 71.55 -5.36 -1.11
N LYS A 4 72.19 -4.81 -2.14
CA LYS A 4 72.11 -3.38 -2.48
C LYS A 4 70.68 -3.09 -2.98
N ILE A 5 69.89 -2.37 -2.18
CA ILE A 5 68.54 -1.95 -2.54
C ILE A 5 68.65 -0.77 -3.52
N SER A 6 67.91 -0.78 -4.60
CA SER A 6 67.83 0.35 -5.53
C SER A 6 67.16 1.55 -4.87
N ILE A 7 67.65 2.77 -5.14
CA ILE A 7 67.05 4.01 -4.69
C ILE A 7 65.53 4.06 -5.05
N ILE A 8 65.18 3.56 -6.22
CA ILE A 8 63.81 3.45 -6.70
C ILE A 8 62.97 2.63 -5.71
N SER A 9 63.43 1.44 -5.34
CA SER A 9 62.70 0.58 -4.43
C SER A 9 62.66 1.12 -2.99
N LEU A 10 63.64 1.88 -2.59
CA LEU A 10 63.73 2.51 -1.24
C LEU A 10 62.61 3.56 -1.02
N PHE A 11 62.25 4.33 -2.07
CA PHE A 11 61.18 5.33 -2.00
C PHE A 11 59.81 4.76 -2.40
N MET A 12 59.77 3.92 -3.42
CA MET A 12 58.50 3.40 -3.94
C MET A 12 57.80 2.45 -2.97
N ILE A 13 58.54 1.53 -2.33
CA ILE A 13 57.96 0.52 -1.43
C ILE A 13 57.18 1.13 -0.25
N PRO A 14 57.78 2.08 0.55
CA PRO A 14 57.04 2.67 1.66
C PRO A 14 55.78 3.44 1.22
N ILE A 15 55.85 4.20 0.12
CA ILE A 15 54.72 5.00 -0.35
C ILE A 15 53.59 4.06 -0.82
N VAL A 16 53.89 3.00 -1.56
CA VAL A 16 52.90 2.01 -2.00
C VAL A 16 52.28 1.31 -0.78
N ILE A 17 53.09 0.96 0.23
CA ILE A 17 52.59 0.35 1.46
C ILE A 17 51.60 1.30 2.16
N VAL A 18 51.95 2.59 2.31
CA VAL A 18 51.06 3.60 2.94
C VAL A 18 49.74 3.72 2.17
N MET A 19 49.79 3.74 0.84
CA MET A 19 48.56 3.83 0.03
C MET A 19 47.69 2.60 0.17
N ILE A 20 48.28 1.39 0.18
CA ILE A 20 47.54 0.14 0.40
C ILE A 20 46.91 0.14 1.79
N VAL A 21 47.67 0.50 2.81
CA VAL A 21 47.19 0.61 4.20
C VAL A 21 46.04 1.62 4.30
N GLN A 22 46.17 2.79 3.67
CA GLN A 22 45.11 3.79 3.64
C GLN A 22 43.85 3.26 2.95
N GLY A 23 43.96 2.56 1.83
CA GLY A 23 42.86 1.91 1.16
C GLY A 23 42.14 0.87 2.03
N VAL A 24 42.91 0.00 2.68
CA VAL A 24 42.40 -1.01 3.63
C VAL A 24 41.71 -0.36 4.84
N VAL A 25 42.32 0.70 5.41
CA VAL A 25 41.72 1.45 6.52
C VAL A 25 40.41 2.12 6.07
N SER A 26 40.36 2.74 4.88
CA SER A 26 39.13 3.36 4.35
C SER A 26 38.00 2.35 4.18
N ILE A 27 38.29 1.19 3.59
CA ILE A 27 37.30 0.10 3.44
C ILE A 27 36.88 -0.43 4.82
N GLY A 28 37.85 -0.65 5.71
CA GLY A 28 37.60 -1.09 7.09
C GLY A 28 36.71 -0.11 7.86
N THR A 29 36.95 1.18 7.74
CA THR A 29 36.17 2.24 8.39
C THR A 29 34.73 2.27 7.87
N LEU A 30 34.51 2.16 6.57
CA LEU A 30 33.16 2.07 5.98
C LEU A 30 32.38 0.87 6.51
N LYS A 31 33.04 -0.27 6.66
CA LYS A 31 32.42 -1.50 7.15
C LYS A 31 32.19 -1.48 8.66
N ILE A 32 33.15 -0.95 9.45
CA ILE A 32 33.02 -0.82 10.90
C ILE A 32 31.92 0.19 11.27
N ASN A 33 31.81 1.29 10.53
CA ASN A 33 30.78 2.29 10.74
C ASN A 33 29.39 1.82 10.25
N GLY A 34 29.28 0.61 9.69
CA GLY A 34 28.02 0.03 9.29
C GLY A 34 27.34 0.78 8.12
N ALA A 35 28.11 1.38 7.23
CA ALA A 35 27.57 2.13 6.10
C ALA A 35 26.63 1.29 5.22
N ASP A 36 26.91 0.00 5.05
CA ASP A 36 26.06 -0.98 4.39
C ASP A 36 24.72 -1.15 5.12
N ARG A 37 24.74 -1.33 6.45
CA ARG A 37 23.54 -1.46 7.27
C ARG A 37 22.69 -0.20 7.29
N THR A 38 23.35 0.96 7.32
CA THR A 38 22.63 2.24 7.28
C THR A 38 21.89 2.41 5.96
N LEU A 39 22.52 2.03 4.83
CA LEU A 39 21.87 2.05 3.52
C LEU A 39 20.69 1.07 3.43
N GLU A 40 20.84 -0.13 3.99
CA GLU A 40 19.77 -1.13 4.07
C GLU A 40 18.61 -0.63 4.95
N ASN A 41 18.87 -0.13 6.14
CA ASN A 41 17.84 0.41 7.02
C ASN A 41 17.11 1.59 6.38
N ASN A 42 17.83 2.54 5.79
CA ASN A 42 17.21 3.67 5.10
C ASN A 42 16.30 3.22 3.95
N ALA A 43 16.65 2.16 3.23
CA ALA A 43 15.83 1.63 2.16
C ALA A 43 14.51 1.03 2.69
N VAL A 44 14.57 0.27 3.79
CA VAL A 44 13.40 -0.27 4.48
C VAL A 44 12.52 0.86 5.03
N ASP A 45 13.12 1.85 5.67
CA ASP A 45 12.40 3.02 6.20
C ASP A 45 11.69 3.80 5.07
N MET A 46 12.34 3.96 3.92
CA MET A 46 11.73 4.61 2.74
C MET A 46 10.52 3.82 2.22
N MET A 47 10.62 2.50 2.11
CA MET A 47 9.50 1.65 1.73
C MET A 47 8.36 1.78 2.76
N GLY A 48 8.68 1.69 4.05
CA GLY A 48 7.71 1.86 5.13
C GLY A 48 6.99 3.20 5.08
N GLN A 49 7.70 4.30 4.84
CA GLN A 49 7.10 5.64 4.71
C GLN A 49 6.16 5.75 3.51
N LYS A 50 6.50 5.15 2.37
CA LYS A 50 5.62 5.13 1.19
C LYS A 50 4.31 4.41 1.50
N VAL A 51 4.39 3.22 2.13
CA VAL A 51 3.20 2.44 2.51
C VAL A 51 2.38 3.16 3.59
N GLU A 52 3.03 3.79 4.58
CA GLU A 52 2.36 4.59 5.60
C GLU A 52 1.60 5.78 4.98
N ASN A 53 2.22 6.49 4.04
CA ASN A 53 1.56 7.60 3.35
C ASN A 53 0.33 7.13 2.58
N ARG A 54 0.44 6.02 1.84
CA ARG A 54 -0.70 5.43 1.12
C ARG A 54 -1.79 4.98 2.08
N LYS A 55 -1.42 4.36 3.21
CA LYS A 55 -2.36 3.98 4.27
C LYS A 55 -3.15 5.17 4.80
N VAL A 56 -2.49 6.31 5.03
CA VAL A 56 -3.16 7.53 5.52
C VAL A 56 -4.19 8.02 4.50
N ILE A 57 -3.84 8.04 3.21
CA ILE A 57 -4.75 8.44 2.14
C ILE A 57 -5.96 7.50 2.08
N LEU A 58 -5.73 6.19 2.02
CA LEU A 58 -6.80 5.19 1.98
C LEU A 58 -7.70 5.27 3.22
N LYS A 59 -7.10 5.38 4.42
CA LYS A 59 -7.84 5.52 5.66
C LYS A 59 -8.78 6.73 5.65
N ASN A 60 -8.27 7.88 5.22
CA ASN A 60 -9.09 9.10 5.16
C ASN A 60 -10.22 8.92 4.14
N LYS A 61 -9.96 8.30 2.99
CA LYS A 61 -11.00 8.01 2.01
C LYS A 61 -12.07 7.10 2.58
N MET A 62 -11.70 6.01 3.26
CA MET A 62 -12.63 5.09 3.91
C MET A 62 -13.43 5.75 5.04
N LEU A 63 -12.80 6.53 5.92
CA LEU A 63 -13.45 7.05 7.13
C LEU A 63 -14.15 8.39 6.93
N GLU A 64 -13.76 9.22 5.96
CA GLU A 64 -14.27 10.57 5.82
C GLU A 64 -15.05 10.80 4.52
N GLN A 65 -14.72 10.06 3.46
CA GLN A 65 -15.42 10.19 2.18
C GLN A 65 -16.46 9.09 2.01
N TRP A 66 -16.04 7.84 1.95
CA TRP A 66 -16.93 6.72 1.67
C TRP A 66 -17.91 6.41 2.80
N SER A 67 -17.51 6.57 4.06
CA SER A 67 -18.39 6.34 5.20
C SER A 67 -19.25 7.55 5.60
N PHE A 68 -19.21 8.64 4.82
CA PHE A 68 -19.96 9.86 5.13
C PHE A 68 -21.42 9.76 4.71
N ILE A 69 -22.17 8.90 5.40
CA ILE A 69 -23.62 8.74 5.26
C ILE A 69 -24.38 9.21 6.52
N GLY A 70 -23.72 10.06 7.31
CA GLY A 70 -24.18 10.39 8.64
C GLY A 70 -25.27 11.43 8.75
N ASN A 71 -25.32 12.39 7.83
CA ASN A 71 -26.35 13.43 7.85
C ASN A 71 -27.70 12.88 7.38
N GLU A 72 -27.67 11.92 6.49
CA GLU A 72 -28.85 11.32 5.86
C GLU A 72 -29.67 10.50 6.88
N LYS A 73 -29.03 9.96 7.94
CA LYS A 73 -29.77 9.27 8.99
C LYS A 73 -30.86 10.13 9.61
N SER A 74 -30.59 11.40 9.88
CA SER A 74 -31.59 12.32 10.48
C SER A 74 -32.75 12.57 9.52
N THR A 75 -32.45 12.76 8.23
CA THR A 75 -33.45 12.97 7.18
C THR A 75 -34.27 11.70 6.95
N LEU A 76 -33.62 10.54 6.82
CA LEU A 76 -34.29 9.25 6.70
C LEU A 76 -35.19 8.93 7.89
N SER A 77 -34.73 9.18 9.11
CA SER A 77 -35.55 8.98 10.31
C SER A 77 -36.72 9.98 10.40
N GLN A 78 -36.53 11.22 9.94
CA GLN A 78 -37.60 12.21 9.87
C GLN A 78 -38.63 11.86 8.80
N SER A 79 -38.20 11.41 7.64
CA SER A 79 -39.10 10.90 6.58
C SER A 79 -39.92 9.71 7.06
N LEU A 80 -39.30 8.78 7.83
CA LEU A 80 -40.02 7.68 8.44
C LEU A 80 -41.11 8.18 9.40
N LYS A 81 -40.79 9.14 10.27
CA LYS A 81 -41.77 9.74 11.19
C LYS A 81 -42.94 10.38 10.42
N SER A 82 -42.65 11.05 9.31
CA SER A 82 -43.69 11.64 8.49
C SER A 82 -44.57 10.59 7.84
N THR A 83 -44.03 9.49 7.33
CA THR A 83 -44.76 8.36 6.77
C THR A 83 -45.67 7.72 7.83
N MET A 84 -45.12 7.41 9.02
CA MET A 84 -45.92 6.84 10.11
C MET A 84 -47.02 7.77 10.60
N GLN A 85 -46.78 9.08 10.63
CA GLN A 85 -47.82 10.07 11.02
C GLN A 85 -48.93 10.16 10.01
N SER A 86 -48.63 10.10 8.71
CA SER A 86 -49.67 10.13 7.66
C SER A 86 -50.58 8.91 7.71
N GLU A 87 -50.05 7.76 8.06
CA GLU A 87 -50.77 6.50 8.18
C GLU A 87 -51.35 6.23 9.58
N GLN A 88 -51.05 7.11 10.55
CA GLN A 88 -51.42 6.95 11.97
C GLN A 88 -50.92 5.62 12.58
N ALA A 89 -49.74 5.18 12.13
CA ALA A 89 -49.12 3.88 12.47
C ALA A 89 -47.94 4.05 13.41
N ASP A 90 -47.59 2.97 14.09
CA ASP A 90 -46.37 2.87 14.86
C ASP A 90 -45.26 2.14 14.06
N ILE A 91 -44.05 2.09 14.65
CA ILE A 91 -42.89 1.45 13.98
C ILE A 91 -43.08 -0.06 13.85
N GLY A 92 -43.79 -0.72 14.77
CA GLY A 92 -44.12 -2.14 14.69
C GLY A 92 -45.03 -2.48 13.50
N GLU A 93 -46.02 -1.62 13.23
CA GLU A 93 -46.89 -1.70 12.08
C GLU A 93 -46.12 -1.41 10.79
N PHE A 94 -45.25 -0.40 10.78
CA PHE A 94 -44.35 -0.12 9.65
C PHE A 94 -43.51 -1.33 9.26
N LEU A 95 -42.87 -1.98 10.25
CA LEU A 95 -42.00 -3.13 10.00
C LEU A 95 -42.72 -4.34 9.39
N GLN A 96 -44.06 -4.42 9.55
CA GLN A 96 -44.88 -5.52 9.02
C GLN A 96 -45.67 -5.15 7.76
N SER A 97 -45.70 -3.86 7.36
CA SER A 97 -46.46 -3.37 6.25
C SER A 97 -45.62 -3.17 5.00
N ASP A 98 -45.74 -4.03 4.03
CA ASP A 98 -45.10 -3.89 2.71
C ASP A 98 -45.48 -2.57 1.99
N GLU A 99 -46.70 -2.09 2.18
CA GLU A 99 -47.20 -0.87 1.54
C GLU A 99 -46.54 0.38 2.14
N MET A 100 -46.51 0.48 3.48
CA MET A 100 -45.86 1.60 4.16
C MET A 100 -44.37 1.65 3.90
N GLN A 101 -43.70 0.48 3.86
CA GLN A 101 -42.29 0.39 3.53
C GLN A 101 -42.01 0.87 2.09
N LYS A 102 -42.89 0.54 1.16
CA LYS A 102 -42.81 1.00 -0.21
C LYS A 102 -42.98 2.52 -0.32
N ASP A 103 -44.00 3.08 0.33
CA ASP A 103 -44.26 4.51 0.32
C ASP A 103 -43.07 5.29 0.96
N TYR A 104 -42.47 4.74 2.01
CA TYR A 104 -41.25 5.29 2.62
C TYR A 104 -40.09 5.25 1.62
N LEU A 105 -39.85 4.12 0.95
CA LEU A 105 -38.77 4.01 -0.04
C LEU A 105 -38.98 4.99 -1.21
N ASP A 106 -40.20 5.16 -1.69
CA ASP A 106 -40.54 6.14 -2.73
C ASP A 106 -40.22 7.58 -2.25
N ALA A 107 -40.45 7.89 -0.99
CA ALA A 107 -40.17 9.22 -0.43
C ALA A 107 -38.68 9.54 -0.25
N VAL A 108 -37.81 8.54 0.01
CA VAL A 108 -36.39 8.77 0.31
C VAL A 108 -35.44 8.45 -0.82
N PHE A 109 -35.92 7.84 -1.90
CA PHE A 109 -35.07 7.31 -2.97
C PHE A 109 -34.23 8.38 -3.66
N SER A 110 -34.84 9.51 -4.07
CA SER A 110 -34.15 10.60 -4.77
C SER A 110 -33.01 11.18 -3.91
N GLU A 111 -33.23 11.34 -2.59
CA GLU A 111 -32.19 11.80 -1.68
C GLU A 111 -31.02 10.82 -1.57
N CYS A 112 -31.30 9.52 -1.54
CA CYS A 112 -30.27 8.50 -1.51
C CYS A 112 -29.45 8.46 -2.82
N VAL A 113 -30.06 8.70 -3.97
CA VAL A 113 -29.36 8.86 -5.26
C VAL A 113 -28.42 10.07 -5.22
N ASP A 114 -28.85 11.19 -4.64
CA ASP A 114 -27.99 12.36 -4.44
C ASP A 114 -26.78 12.04 -3.55
N VAL A 115 -26.95 11.20 -2.52
CA VAL A 115 -25.86 10.77 -1.63
C VAL A 115 -24.83 9.90 -2.38
N LEU A 116 -25.30 8.98 -3.21
CA LEU A 116 -24.45 8.16 -4.06
C LEU A 116 -23.51 9.04 -4.90
N GLN A 117 -24.07 10.01 -5.59
CA GLN A 117 -23.32 10.90 -6.46
C GLN A 117 -22.35 11.82 -5.71
N LYS A 118 -22.75 12.34 -4.52
CA LYS A 118 -21.90 13.24 -3.71
C LYS A 118 -20.70 12.55 -3.06
N ASN A 119 -20.85 11.28 -2.67
CA ASN A 119 -19.81 10.57 -1.93
C ASN A 119 -18.80 9.86 -2.83
N ASN A 120 -19.02 9.86 -4.13
CA ASN A 120 -18.17 9.18 -5.12
C ASN A 120 -17.90 7.73 -4.71
N VAL A 121 -18.97 7.00 -4.44
CA VAL A 121 -18.98 5.57 -4.14
C VAL A 121 -19.58 4.82 -5.31
N THR A 122 -19.26 3.54 -5.46
CA THR A 122 -19.74 2.74 -6.61
C THR A 122 -21.21 2.34 -6.48
N GLY A 123 -21.76 2.33 -5.28
CA GLY A 123 -23.17 2.03 -5.07
C GLY A 123 -23.67 2.48 -3.72
N LEU A 124 -25.02 2.50 -3.60
CA LEU A 124 -25.71 2.77 -2.36
C LEU A 124 -26.92 1.85 -2.22
N PHE A 125 -27.11 1.33 -1.03
CA PHE A 125 -28.27 0.49 -0.71
C PHE A 125 -28.96 0.93 0.59
N LEU A 126 -30.25 0.72 0.61
CA LEU A 126 -31.10 0.81 1.80
C LEU A 126 -31.91 -0.48 1.90
N VAL A 127 -31.76 -1.19 3.03
CA VAL A 127 -32.53 -2.42 3.31
C VAL A 127 -33.35 -2.19 4.55
N LEU A 128 -34.67 -2.33 4.46
CA LEU A 128 -35.59 -2.15 5.58
C LEU A 128 -35.71 -3.44 6.39
N ALA A 129 -35.74 -3.32 7.70
CA ALA A 129 -36.08 -4.44 8.57
C ALA A 129 -37.58 -4.82 8.41
N ASN A 130 -37.89 -6.09 8.60
CA ASN A 130 -39.26 -6.64 8.40
C ASN A 130 -39.87 -7.21 9.69
N GLY A 131 -39.25 -6.93 10.86
CA GLY A 131 -39.73 -7.40 12.16
C GLY A 131 -39.64 -8.92 12.37
N GLN A 132 -39.04 -9.68 11.44
CA GLN A 132 -38.85 -11.11 11.55
C GLN A 132 -37.60 -11.47 12.34
N ASP A 133 -37.53 -12.76 12.76
CA ASP A 133 -36.34 -13.30 13.43
C ASP A 133 -35.13 -13.27 12.47
N PRO A 134 -34.07 -12.51 12.78
CA PRO A 134 -32.91 -12.36 11.92
C PRO A 134 -32.11 -13.66 11.71
N SER A 135 -32.35 -14.70 12.50
CA SER A 135 -31.72 -16.00 12.31
C SER A 135 -32.28 -16.81 11.12
N ARG A 136 -33.39 -16.38 10.55
CA ARG A 136 -34.09 -17.07 9.46
C ARG A 136 -33.89 -16.38 8.14
N ALA A 137 -33.90 -17.19 7.07
CA ALA A 137 -33.97 -16.68 5.71
C ALA A 137 -35.25 -15.88 5.49
N ALA A 138 -35.11 -14.68 4.93
CA ALA A 138 -36.25 -13.81 4.66
C ALA A 138 -35.97 -12.87 3.47
N GLU A 139 -37.06 -12.34 2.93
CA GLU A 139 -36.99 -11.26 1.94
C GLU A 139 -37.22 -9.91 2.61
N TYR A 140 -36.43 -8.92 2.17
CA TYR A 140 -36.43 -7.57 2.72
C TYR A 140 -36.73 -6.55 1.62
N GLN A 141 -37.55 -5.57 1.93
CA GLN A 141 -37.78 -4.40 1.09
C GLN A 141 -36.55 -3.51 1.10
N GLY A 142 -36.29 -2.83 -0.01
CA GLY A 142 -35.18 -1.91 -0.11
C GLY A 142 -34.86 -1.56 -1.55
N PHE A 143 -33.74 -0.88 -1.74
CA PHE A 143 -33.17 -0.64 -3.05
C PHE A 143 -31.63 -0.73 -3.00
N PHE A 144 -31.05 -1.05 -4.13
CA PHE A 144 -29.62 -0.99 -4.37
C PHE A 144 -29.39 -0.41 -5.76
N VAL A 145 -28.70 0.72 -5.80
CA VAL A 145 -28.35 1.45 -7.01
C VAL A 145 -26.85 1.54 -7.12
N ARG A 146 -26.36 1.27 -8.30
CA ARG A 146 -24.93 1.31 -8.64
C ARG A 146 -24.66 2.33 -9.72
N ASP A 147 -23.52 3.01 -9.60
CA ASP A 147 -22.93 3.87 -10.62
C ASP A 147 -22.02 3.01 -11.52
N SER A 148 -22.31 2.96 -12.81
CA SER A 148 -21.54 2.19 -13.79
C SER A 148 -20.42 3.01 -14.45
N ASP A 149 -20.38 4.32 -14.26
CA ASP A 149 -19.38 5.23 -14.83
C ASP A 149 -19.12 6.43 -13.90
N GLN A 150 -18.36 6.19 -12.82
CA GLN A 150 -18.03 7.22 -11.82
C GLN A 150 -17.20 8.39 -12.36
N GLU A 151 -16.49 8.20 -13.48
CA GLU A 151 -15.71 9.27 -14.10
C GLU A 151 -16.58 10.33 -14.79
N HIS A 152 -17.78 9.92 -15.23
CA HIS A 152 -18.67 10.77 -16.03
C HIS A 152 -20.09 10.80 -15.47
N GLN A 153 -20.30 11.59 -14.41
CA GLN A 153 -21.64 11.75 -13.83
C GLN A 153 -22.65 12.27 -14.88
N SER A 154 -23.74 11.53 -15.05
CA SER A 154 -24.83 11.89 -15.93
C SER A 154 -25.92 12.66 -15.19
N ALA A 155 -26.25 13.87 -15.64
CA ALA A 155 -27.37 14.64 -15.08
C ALA A 155 -28.75 13.96 -15.25
N THR A 156 -28.82 12.86 -15.99
CA THR A 156 -30.08 12.11 -16.27
C THR A 156 -30.05 10.71 -15.68
N ASN A 157 -29.11 10.38 -14.78
CA ASN A 157 -28.96 9.08 -14.12
C ASN A 157 -28.84 7.89 -15.09
N THR A 158 -28.40 8.11 -16.33
CA THR A 158 -28.28 7.04 -17.34
C THR A 158 -27.09 6.13 -17.11
N ASP A 159 -26.16 6.54 -16.27
CA ASP A 159 -25.01 5.84 -15.73
C ASP A 159 -25.35 4.98 -14.51
N LEU A 160 -26.55 5.15 -13.94
CA LEU A 160 -26.99 4.38 -12.78
C LEU A 160 -27.74 3.10 -13.20
N LEU A 161 -27.49 2.03 -12.41
CA LEU A 161 -28.14 0.72 -12.57
C LEU A 161 -28.78 0.32 -11.24
N MET A 162 -30.05 -0.08 -11.28
CA MET A 162 -30.75 -0.64 -10.12
C MET A 162 -30.61 -2.16 -10.10
N GLU A 163 -29.96 -2.70 -9.06
CA GLU A 163 -29.86 -4.15 -8.84
C GLU A 163 -31.00 -4.69 -7.98
N ARG A 164 -31.46 -3.90 -6.99
CA ARG A 164 -32.59 -4.27 -6.11
C ARG A 164 -33.53 -3.08 -6.02
N GLY A 165 -34.83 -3.40 -5.91
CA GLY A 165 -35.85 -2.38 -5.71
C GLY A 165 -37.02 -2.45 -6.68
N SER A 166 -38.02 -1.59 -6.47
CA SER A 166 -39.20 -1.53 -7.29
C SER A 166 -38.91 -0.90 -8.67
N LYS A 167 -39.48 -1.45 -9.73
CA LYS A 167 -39.39 -0.86 -11.08
C LYS A 167 -39.91 0.58 -11.15
N ASN A 168 -40.83 0.95 -10.26
CA ASN A 168 -41.36 2.31 -10.23
C ASN A 168 -40.28 3.31 -9.77
N LEU A 169 -39.51 2.99 -8.73
CA LEU A 169 -38.36 3.81 -8.27
C LEU A 169 -37.40 4.08 -9.43
N ALA A 170 -36.95 3.00 -10.09
CA ALA A 170 -36.02 3.14 -11.22
C ALA A 170 -36.59 4.04 -12.33
N ARG A 171 -37.85 3.85 -12.69
CA ARG A 171 -38.49 4.65 -13.75
C ARG A 171 -38.65 6.12 -13.37
N THR A 172 -38.95 6.43 -12.12
CA THR A 172 -39.16 7.82 -11.65
C THR A 172 -37.86 8.62 -11.76
N GLU A 173 -36.73 8.02 -11.45
CA GLU A 173 -35.42 8.66 -11.50
C GLU A 173 -34.66 8.44 -12.82
N GLY A 174 -35.24 7.76 -13.79
CA GLY A 174 -34.62 7.49 -15.09
C GLY A 174 -33.50 6.45 -15.04
N ILE A 175 -33.47 5.63 -14.00
CA ILE A 175 -32.39 4.63 -13.75
C ILE A 175 -32.73 3.34 -14.52
N SER A 176 -31.73 2.72 -15.15
CA SER A 176 -31.87 1.43 -15.82
C SER A 176 -31.85 0.27 -14.82
N LEU A 177 -32.51 -0.83 -15.17
CA LEU A 177 -32.42 -2.06 -14.37
C LEU A 177 -31.19 -2.86 -14.76
N ASP A 178 -30.44 -3.36 -13.76
CA ASP A 178 -29.33 -4.27 -13.98
C ASP A 178 -29.80 -5.65 -14.48
N SER A 179 -28.92 -6.41 -15.11
CA SER A 179 -29.17 -7.78 -15.56
C SER A 179 -29.50 -8.73 -14.41
N SER A 180 -28.99 -8.49 -13.23
CA SER A 180 -29.21 -9.24 -11.98
C SER A 180 -30.37 -8.69 -11.13
N TRP A 181 -31.20 -7.80 -11.71
CA TRP A 181 -32.22 -7.10 -10.97
C TRP A 181 -33.25 -8.04 -10.30
N ALA A 182 -33.55 -7.74 -9.03
CA ALA A 182 -34.66 -8.34 -8.28
C ALA A 182 -35.42 -7.26 -7.49
N THR A 183 -36.69 -7.57 -7.15
CA THR A 183 -37.55 -6.60 -6.43
C THR A 183 -37.20 -6.44 -4.96
N ARG A 184 -36.54 -7.43 -4.36
CA ARG A 184 -36.23 -7.50 -2.92
C ARG A 184 -34.83 -8.07 -2.69
N PHE A 185 -34.31 -7.87 -1.49
CA PHE A 185 -33.15 -8.58 -1.01
C PHE A 185 -33.55 -9.93 -0.43
N SER A 186 -32.92 -11.01 -0.91
CA SER A 186 -33.09 -12.36 -0.36
C SER A 186 -31.88 -12.67 0.52
N LEU A 187 -32.06 -12.68 1.86
CA LEU A 187 -30.99 -12.89 2.83
C LEU A 187 -31.20 -14.23 3.53
N ALA A 188 -30.10 -14.96 3.76
CA ALA A 188 -30.13 -16.32 4.26
C ALA A 188 -30.30 -16.46 5.79
N GLY A 189 -30.20 -15.34 6.51
CA GLY A 189 -30.20 -15.28 7.98
C GLY A 189 -28.82 -15.02 8.54
N ASN A 190 -28.79 -14.45 9.75
CA ASN A 190 -27.56 -14.07 10.42
C ASN A 190 -26.58 -15.25 10.57
N GLY A 191 -25.36 -15.06 10.08
CA GLY A 191 -24.29 -16.07 10.11
C GLY A 191 -24.44 -17.23 9.14
N ALA A 192 -25.49 -17.27 8.33
CA ALA A 192 -25.70 -18.34 7.35
C ALA A 192 -24.88 -18.16 6.07
N ARG A 193 -24.67 -16.89 5.64
CA ARG A 193 -23.89 -16.53 4.46
C ARG A 193 -23.09 -15.25 4.73
N ALA A 194 -21.77 -15.29 4.58
CA ALA A 194 -20.92 -14.13 4.79
C ALA A 194 -21.24 -12.94 3.87
N ALA A 195 -21.78 -13.21 2.68
CA ALA A 195 -22.25 -12.17 1.76
C ALA A 195 -23.40 -11.31 2.33
N ASP A 196 -24.12 -11.78 3.37
CA ASP A 196 -25.19 -11.05 4.03
C ASP A 196 -24.72 -10.23 5.24
N ASP A 197 -23.45 -10.31 5.58
CA ASP A 197 -22.87 -9.61 6.74
C ASP A 197 -23.00 -8.09 6.64
N PHE A 198 -23.07 -7.53 5.42
CA PHE A 198 -23.33 -6.10 5.21
C PHE A 198 -24.64 -5.62 5.87
N PHE A 199 -25.61 -6.52 6.00
CA PHE A 199 -26.89 -6.27 6.66
C PHE A 199 -26.88 -6.74 8.12
N TYR A 200 -26.48 -8.00 8.37
CA TYR A 200 -26.64 -8.60 9.70
C TYR A 200 -25.64 -8.09 10.73
N GLN A 201 -24.42 -7.74 10.37
CA GLN A 201 -23.43 -7.25 11.35
C GLN A 201 -23.90 -5.93 12.00
N PRO A 202 -24.23 -4.86 11.26
CA PRO A 202 -24.75 -3.63 11.88
C PRO A 202 -26.14 -3.83 12.50
N TYR A 203 -26.97 -4.75 11.97
CA TYR A 203 -28.27 -5.11 12.55
C TYR A 203 -28.09 -5.65 13.96
N MET A 204 -27.27 -6.69 14.14
CA MET A 204 -27.04 -7.34 15.43
C MET A 204 -26.31 -6.42 16.40
N ALA A 205 -25.37 -5.59 15.92
CA ALA A 205 -24.71 -4.59 16.74
C ALA A 205 -25.68 -3.56 17.33
N SER A 206 -26.72 -3.19 16.60
CA SER A 206 -27.72 -2.23 17.07
C SER A 206 -28.61 -2.77 18.19
N LEU A 207 -28.94 -4.07 18.17
CA LEU A 207 -29.80 -4.71 19.19
C LEU A 207 -29.16 -4.70 20.60
N GLY A 208 -27.83 -4.61 20.70
CA GLY A 208 -27.11 -4.57 21.97
C GLY A 208 -26.66 -3.17 22.40
N ASN A 209 -26.87 -2.15 21.56
CA ASN A 209 -26.27 -0.82 21.73
C ASN A 209 -27.21 0.30 21.30
N GLU A 210 -28.45 0.26 21.74
CA GLU A 210 -29.53 1.19 21.33
C GLU A 210 -29.21 2.67 21.54
N GLU A 211 -28.41 3.01 22.56
CA GLU A 211 -27.99 4.38 22.87
C GLU A 211 -26.72 4.82 22.12
N SER A 212 -26.04 3.92 21.43
CA SER A 212 -24.80 4.23 20.75
C SER A 212 -25.03 5.07 19.50
N ALA A 213 -24.15 6.04 19.26
CA ALA A 213 -24.19 6.79 18.01
C ALA A 213 -23.92 5.82 16.84
N TYR A 214 -24.74 5.88 15.79
CA TYR A 214 -24.70 4.99 14.62
C TYR A 214 -23.30 4.81 14.02
N LYS A 215 -22.45 5.86 14.01
CA LYS A 215 -21.07 5.81 13.51
C LYS A 215 -20.16 4.82 14.24
N TYR A 216 -20.52 4.45 15.47
CA TYR A 216 -19.81 3.43 16.25
C TYR A 216 -20.31 2.02 15.95
N LEU A 217 -21.44 1.90 15.25
CA LEU A 217 -22.04 0.64 14.83
C LEU A 217 -21.85 0.37 13.34
N GLY A 218 -21.11 1.23 12.64
CA GLY A 218 -20.80 1.07 11.23
C GLY A 218 -19.86 -0.09 10.99
N TYR A 219 -20.11 -0.87 9.95
CA TYR A 219 -19.41 -2.09 9.60
C TYR A 219 -18.82 -2.02 8.20
N TRP A 220 -17.54 -2.30 8.06
CA TRP A 220 -16.86 -2.56 6.80
C TRP A 220 -16.89 -4.05 6.51
N SER A 221 -17.54 -4.46 5.42
CA SER A 221 -17.61 -5.86 5.04
C SER A 221 -16.30 -6.34 4.42
N GLU A 222 -16.06 -7.66 4.48
CA GLU A 222 -15.13 -8.31 3.58
C GLU A 222 -15.71 -8.36 2.16
N PRO A 223 -14.89 -8.68 1.14
CA PRO A 223 -15.37 -8.79 -0.22
C PRO A 223 -16.47 -9.83 -0.37
N PHE A 224 -17.57 -9.41 -0.97
CA PHE A 224 -18.70 -10.29 -1.26
C PHE A 224 -19.28 -10.02 -2.64
N ILE A 225 -20.12 -10.93 -3.09
CA ILE A 225 -20.96 -10.83 -4.28
C ILE A 225 -22.40 -10.99 -3.80
N LEU A 226 -23.29 -10.10 -4.22
CA LEU A 226 -24.66 -10.14 -3.74
C LEU A 226 -25.40 -11.40 -4.23
N GLU A 227 -25.13 -11.83 -5.49
CA GLU A 227 -25.64 -13.08 -6.06
C GLU A 227 -24.61 -13.77 -6.96
N ASP A 228 -24.33 -15.05 -6.67
CA ASP A 228 -23.30 -15.83 -7.37
C ASP A 228 -23.71 -16.35 -8.77
N ASN A 229 -24.93 -16.10 -9.20
CA ASN A 229 -25.51 -16.79 -10.35
C ASN A 229 -25.43 -16.04 -11.69
N TYR A 230 -24.84 -14.84 -11.71
CA TYR A 230 -24.77 -14.01 -12.92
C TYR A 230 -23.32 -13.86 -13.41
N MET A 231 -23.15 -13.89 -14.74
CA MET A 231 -21.84 -13.78 -15.39
C MET A 231 -21.15 -12.42 -15.15
N ASP A 232 -21.94 -11.40 -14.78
CA ASP A 232 -21.48 -10.04 -14.52
C ASP A 232 -21.46 -9.68 -13.02
N SER A 233 -21.50 -10.69 -12.13
CA SER A 233 -21.41 -10.45 -10.70
C SER A 233 -20.06 -9.83 -10.35
N HIS A 234 -20.06 -8.63 -9.79
CA HIS A 234 -18.85 -7.95 -9.36
C HIS A 234 -18.66 -8.10 -7.85
N LYS A 235 -17.40 -8.22 -7.45
CA LYS A 235 -17.02 -8.22 -6.03
C LYS A 235 -16.95 -6.80 -5.51
N MET A 236 -17.43 -6.61 -4.29
CA MET A 236 -17.49 -5.33 -3.61
C MET A 236 -17.15 -5.47 -2.13
N ILE A 237 -16.71 -4.39 -1.50
CA ILE A 237 -16.79 -4.17 -0.07
C ILE A 237 -17.88 -3.13 0.21
N SER A 238 -18.42 -3.11 1.40
CA SER A 238 -19.43 -2.12 1.79
C SER A 238 -19.15 -1.53 3.16
N TYR A 239 -19.59 -0.28 3.36
CA TYR A 239 -19.74 0.31 4.68
C TYR A 239 -21.22 0.49 4.96
N SER A 240 -21.71 -0.09 6.05
CA SER A 240 -23.14 -0.09 6.39
C SER A 240 -23.37 0.31 7.83
N VAL A 241 -24.45 1.07 8.06
CA VAL A 241 -24.84 1.60 9.37
C VAL A 241 -26.30 1.28 9.67
N PRO A 242 -26.64 1.01 10.94
CA PRO A 242 -28.04 0.80 11.34
C PRO A 242 -28.81 2.12 11.38
N LEU A 243 -30.04 2.09 10.89
CA LEU A 243 -31.01 3.17 10.97
C LEU A 243 -31.99 2.88 12.08
N SER A 244 -32.10 3.78 13.05
CA SER A 244 -33.04 3.66 14.17
C SER A 244 -33.92 4.90 14.28
N CYS A 245 -35.17 4.68 14.67
CA CYS A 245 -36.14 5.71 14.98
C CYS A 245 -36.68 5.44 16.39
N ASP A 246 -36.56 6.41 17.29
CA ASP A 246 -36.99 6.31 18.70
C ASP A 246 -36.44 5.04 19.41
N GLY A 247 -35.19 4.69 19.13
CA GLY A 247 -34.48 3.52 19.70
C GLY A 247 -34.77 2.19 19.02
N GLN A 248 -35.69 2.13 18.06
CA GLN A 248 -35.98 0.90 17.32
C GLN A 248 -35.33 0.91 15.94
N LEU A 249 -34.66 -0.18 15.61
CA LEU A 249 -34.07 -0.39 14.28
C LEU A 249 -35.15 -0.55 13.22
N PHE A 250 -35.03 0.19 12.10
CA PHE A 250 -35.94 0.06 10.98
C PHE A 250 -35.26 -0.28 9.65
N GLY A 251 -33.93 -0.21 9.59
CA GLY A 251 -33.21 -0.55 8.35
C GLY A 251 -31.70 -0.42 8.48
N ILE A 252 -31.03 -0.75 7.42
CA ILE A 252 -29.59 -0.61 7.22
C ILE A 252 -29.35 0.22 5.97
N LEU A 253 -28.62 1.31 6.11
CA LEU A 253 -28.09 2.11 5.01
C LEU A 253 -26.64 1.77 4.78
N GLY A 254 -26.24 1.59 3.52
CA GLY A 254 -24.84 1.33 3.22
C GLY A 254 -24.41 1.86 1.87
N VAL A 255 -23.12 1.99 1.73
CA VAL A 255 -22.45 2.31 0.47
C VAL A 255 -21.62 1.12 0.03
N GLU A 256 -21.48 0.98 -1.26
CA GLU A 256 -20.64 -0.03 -1.90
C GLU A 256 -19.41 0.63 -2.50
N ILE A 257 -18.29 -0.09 -2.43
CA ILE A 257 -17.08 0.19 -3.18
C ILE A 257 -16.69 -1.07 -3.95
N GLY A 258 -16.75 -1.01 -5.28
CA GLY A 258 -16.29 -2.07 -6.15
C GLY A 258 -14.81 -2.37 -5.94
N LEU A 259 -14.40 -3.64 -6.03
CA LEU A 259 -12.97 -3.96 -5.86
C LEU A 259 -12.09 -3.32 -6.93
N SER A 260 -12.59 -3.17 -8.16
CA SER A 260 -11.88 -2.45 -9.23
C SER A 260 -11.59 -1.01 -8.85
N GLU A 261 -12.54 -0.32 -8.25
CA GLU A 261 -12.38 1.06 -7.77
C GLU A 261 -11.42 1.13 -6.58
N LEU A 262 -11.53 0.18 -5.65
CA LEU A 262 -10.57 0.07 -4.54
C LEU A 262 -9.15 -0.18 -5.03
N GLU A 263 -8.96 -0.96 -6.09
CA GLU A 263 -7.65 -1.26 -6.70
C GLU A 263 -7.00 -0.01 -7.32
N GLU A 264 -7.77 0.95 -7.79
CA GLU A 264 -7.25 2.21 -8.32
C GLU A 264 -6.61 3.10 -7.25
N GLU A 265 -7.01 2.90 -5.98
CA GLU A 265 -6.38 3.55 -4.85
C GLU A 265 -4.94 3.07 -4.58
N PHE A 266 -4.54 1.94 -5.15
CA PHE A 266 -3.20 1.37 -4.97
C PHE A 266 -2.25 1.81 -6.09
N GLN A 267 -1.58 2.94 -5.88
CA GLN A 267 -0.63 3.50 -6.86
C GLN A 267 0.74 2.84 -6.73
N VAL A 268 0.89 1.68 -7.38
CA VAL A 268 2.08 0.82 -7.30
C VAL A 268 3.36 1.55 -7.72
N GLN A 269 3.27 2.53 -8.62
CA GLN A 269 4.39 3.33 -9.09
C GLN A 269 5.08 4.13 -7.97
N GLU A 270 4.40 4.38 -6.85
CA GLU A 270 5.01 5.02 -5.68
C GLU A 270 6.05 4.14 -5.00
N LEU A 271 5.85 2.82 -5.04
CA LEU A 271 6.81 1.84 -4.51
C LEU A 271 7.96 1.66 -5.49
N ASP A 272 7.69 1.19 -6.70
CA ASP A 272 8.66 0.94 -7.74
C ASP A 272 8.16 1.44 -9.10
N ALA A 273 8.95 2.31 -9.75
CA ALA A 273 8.62 2.87 -11.07
C ALA A 273 8.52 1.78 -12.16
N ASP A 274 9.25 0.67 -12.03
CA ASP A 274 9.23 -0.46 -12.95
C ASP A 274 8.07 -1.44 -12.67
N GLN A 275 7.18 -1.11 -11.72
CA GLN A 275 6.01 -1.89 -11.32
C GLN A 275 6.31 -3.30 -10.78
N ASN A 276 7.56 -3.58 -10.40
CA ASN A 276 7.93 -4.82 -9.69
C ASN A 276 7.62 -4.71 -8.19
N ALA A 277 6.43 -4.26 -7.89
CA ALA A 277 5.91 -4.00 -6.56
C ALA A 277 4.44 -4.39 -6.50
N GLY A 278 3.83 -4.24 -5.34
CA GLY A 278 2.39 -4.41 -5.15
C GLY A 278 1.91 -3.77 -3.87
N TYR A 279 0.64 -3.43 -3.84
CA TYR A 279 -0.11 -3.09 -2.65
C TYR A 279 -1.20 -4.13 -2.40
N MET A 280 -1.52 -4.35 -1.14
CA MET A 280 -2.62 -5.20 -0.73
C MET A 280 -3.30 -4.62 0.50
N LEU A 281 -4.62 -4.53 0.47
CA LEU A 281 -5.46 -4.39 1.64
C LEU A 281 -5.77 -5.80 2.17
N ALA A 282 -5.55 -6.04 3.44
CA ALA A 282 -5.75 -7.35 4.07
C ALA A 282 -6.35 -7.21 5.47
N VAL A 283 -6.92 -8.30 5.98
CA VAL A 283 -7.35 -8.43 7.37
C VAL A 283 -6.46 -9.46 8.05
N ARG A 284 -5.85 -9.06 9.16
CA ARG A 284 -5.06 -9.95 9.99
C ARG A 284 -5.96 -10.93 10.73
N GLN A 285 -5.63 -12.21 10.66
CA GLN A 285 -6.36 -13.30 11.31
C GLN A 285 -5.82 -13.58 12.73
N GLU A 286 -6.60 -14.24 13.58
CA GLU A 286 -6.20 -14.60 14.94
C GLU A 286 -4.94 -15.47 15.01
N ASP A 287 -4.69 -16.29 13.98
CA ASP A 287 -3.49 -17.13 13.87
C ASP A 287 -2.25 -16.37 13.39
N GLY A 288 -2.38 -15.07 13.13
CA GLY A 288 -1.32 -14.19 12.64
C GLY A 288 -1.10 -14.21 11.13
N SER A 289 -1.88 -15.00 10.38
CA SER A 289 -1.93 -14.93 8.92
C SER A 289 -2.68 -13.69 8.44
N TYR A 290 -2.59 -13.38 7.16
CA TYR A 290 -3.29 -12.26 6.54
C TYR A 290 -4.22 -12.80 5.46
N ARG A 291 -5.49 -12.36 5.49
CA ARG A 291 -6.44 -12.63 4.43
C ARG A 291 -6.54 -11.44 3.51
N SER A 292 -6.26 -11.67 2.23
CA SER A 292 -6.30 -10.67 1.18
C SER A 292 -7.74 -10.20 0.92
N ILE A 293 -7.93 -8.89 0.90
CA ILE A 293 -9.18 -8.24 0.51
C ILE A 293 -9.12 -7.87 -0.97
N SER A 294 -8.19 -7.02 -1.32
CA SER A 294 -7.93 -6.55 -2.68
C SER A 294 -6.50 -6.02 -2.77
N GLY A 295 -5.98 -5.88 -3.97
CA GLY A 295 -4.66 -5.34 -4.18
C GLY A 295 -4.37 -5.09 -5.65
N ARG A 296 -3.21 -4.49 -5.92
CA ARG A 296 -2.76 -4.16 -7.26
C ARG A 296 -1.26 -4.35 -7.40
N GLY A 297 -0.83 -4.77 -8.59
CA GLY A 297 0.56 -4.91 -8.98
C GLY A 297 1.04 -6.36 -9.04
N ASN A 298 2.13 -6.57 -9.79
CA ASN A 298 2.64 -7.91 -10.08
C ASN A 298 2.95 -8.74 -8.83
N LEU A 299 3.42 -8.10 -7.76
CA LEU A 299 3.74 -8.82 -6.52
C LEU A 299 2.50 -9.20 -5.72
N TYR A 300 1.42 -8.42 -5.82
CA TYR A 300 0.13 -8.81 -5.26
C TYR A 300 -0.39 -10.09 -5.94
N GLU A 301 -0.46 -10.11 -7.26
CA GLU A 301 -0.97 -11.26 -8.02
C GLU A 301 -0.18 -12.55 -7.78
N LEU A 302 1.14 -12.42 -7.53
CA LEU A 302 2.01 -13.54 -7.21
C LEU A 302 1.92 -14.01 -5.75
N THR A 303 1.44 -13.16 -4.85
CA THR A 303 1.39 -13.45 -3.41
C THR A 303 0.08 -14.09 -3.02
N ALA A 304 -1.05 -13.46 -3.36
CA ALA A 304 -2.38 -13.95 -2.98
C ALA A 304 -3.46 -13.24 -3.79
N GLY A 305 -4.47 -13.96 -4.26
CA GLY A 305 -5.70 -13.38 -4.80
C GLY A 305 -6.65 -12.88 -3.71
N SER A 306 -7.74 -12.23 -4.11
CA SER A 306 -8.78 -11.79 -3.16
C SER A 306 -9.43 -12.99 -2.44
N GLY A 307 -9.40 -12.98 -1.10
CA GLY A 307 -9.90 -14.03 -0.23
C GLY A 307 -8.86 -15.09 0.16
N ASP A 308 -7.68 -15.11 -0.47
CA ASP A 308 -6.60 -16.03 -0.10
C ASP A 308 -5.91 -15.61 1.21
N THR A 309 -5.33 -16.59 1.90
CA THR A 309 -4.54 -16.36 3.11
C THR A 309 -3.05 -16.60 2.85
N PHE A 310 -2.20 -15.79 3.46
CA PHE A 310 -0.75 -15.91 3.35
C PHE A 310 -0.05 -15.55 4.67
N GLU A 311 1.21 -15.96 4.77
CA GLU A 311 2.02 -15.74 5.98
C GLU A 311 3.20 -14.80 5.69
N LEU A 312 3.51 -13.97 6.68
CA LEU A 312 4.65 -13.07 6.68
C LEU A 312 5.65 -13.47 7.77
N LEU A 313 6.92 -13.54 7.40
CA LEU A 313 8.02 -13.89 8.31
C LEU A 313 8.69 -12.60 8.80
N PRO A 314 8.64 -12.29 10.11
CA PRO A 314 9.19 -11.04 10.64
C PRO A 314 10.69 -10.95 10.41
N GLN A 315 11.17 -9.75 10.09
CA GLN A 315 12.56 -9.42 9.94
C GLN A 315 13.05 -8.62 11.17
N LYS A 316 14.29 -8.14 11.15
CA LYS A 316 14.88 -7.41 12.29
C LYS A 316 14.30 -6.00 12.47
N GLN A 317 13.90 -5.37 11.37
CA GLN A 317 13.28 -4.05 11.36
C GLN A 317 11.79 -4.17 11.71
N GLU A 318 11.26 -3.18 12.39
CA GLU A 318 9.85 -3.09 12.74
C GLU A 318 8.98 -3.01 11.48
N ASN A 319 7.83 -3.67 11.50
CA ASN A 319 6.85 -3.70 10.40
C ASN A 319 7.41 -4.18 9.04
N PHE A 320 8.58 -4.83 9.05
CA PHE A 320 9.23 -5.36 7.87
C PHE A 320 9.28 -6.88 7.90
N TYR A 321 8.84 -7.52 6.82
CA TYR A 321 8.62 -8.96 6.73
C TYR A 321 9.14 -9.51 5.41
N GLN A 322 9.42 -10.80 5.38
CA GLN A 322 9.60 -11.56 4.14
C GLN A 322 8.32 -12.34 3.84
N VAL A 323 7.86 -12.33 2.60
CA VAL A 323 6.69 -13.11 2.18
C VAL A 323 7.09 -14.59 2.11
N LYS A 324 6.38 -15.45 2.85
CA LYS A 324 6.67 -16.88 2.91
C LYS A 324 6.32 -17.57 1.59
N GLY A 325 7.28 -18.25 1.01
CA GLY A 325 7.07 -19.08 -0.18
C GLY A 325 7.00 -18.34 -1.51
N VAL A 326 7.13 -17.00 -1.54
CA VAL A 326 7.09 -16.19 -2.76
C VAL A 326 8.50 -15.73 -3.14
N GLN A 327 8.90 -16.01 -4.37
CA GLN A 327 10.18 -15.58 -4.95
C GLN A 327 10.01 -15.22 -6.42
N ILE A 328 10.75 -14.21 -6.88
CA ILE A 328 10.88 -13.86 -8.30
C ILE A 328 12.29 -14.24 -8.76
N GLY A 329 12.38 -15.29 -9.54
CA GLY A 329 13.66 -15.88 -9.89
C GLY A 329 14.40 -16.39 -8.66
N LYS A 330 15.49 -15.69 -8.25
CA LYS A 330 16.26 -15.99 -7.04
C LYS A 330 16.10 -14.94 -5.95
N GLN A 331 15.20 -13.99 -6.13
CA GLN A 331 15.00 -12.87 -5.20
C GLN A 331 13.82 -13.15 -4.29
N ASN A 332 14.00 -12.85 -3.02
CA ASN A 332 12.92 -12.86 -2.06
C ASN A 332 12.02 -11.63 -2.27
N VAL A 333 10.76 -11.78 -1.89
CA VAL A 333 9.81 -10.67 -1.80
C VAL A 333 9.70 -10.26 -0.34
N TYR A 334 9.77 -8.97 -0.12
CA TYR A 334 9.61 -8.36 1.19
C TYR A 334 8.34 -7.51 1.24
N ALA A 335 7.84 -7.32 2.45
CA ALA A 335 6.64 -6.56 2.72
C ALA A 335 6.83 -5.60 3.89
N THR A 336 6.18 -4.44 3.83
CA THR A 336 5.94 -3.60 5.01
C THR A 336 4.45 -3.59 5.32
N VAL A 337 4.11 -3.70 6.60
CA VAL A 337 2.73 -3.82 7.08
C VAL A 337 2.38 -2.65 7.97
N HIS A 338 1.28 -1.98 7.67
CA HIS A 338 0.79 -0.85 8.45
C HIS A 338 -0.68 -1.02 8.81
N ASP A 339 -1.00 -0.98 10.09
CA ASP A 339 -2.37 -1.15 10.59
C ASP A 339 -3.27 0.00 10.15
N LEU A 340 -4.39 -0.37 9.56
CA LEU A 340 -5.44 0.54 9.12
C LEU A 340 -6.57 0.53 10.15
N LYS A 341 -6.46 1.39 11.16
CA LYS A 341 -7.47 1.48 12.23
C LYS A 341 -8.75 2.12 11.70
N LEU A 342 -9.71 1.31 11.31
CA LEU A 342 -11.03 1.72 10.84
C LEU A 342 -12.03 1.85 11.98
N TYR A 343 -11.80 1.17 13.09
CA TYR A 343 -12.71 1.13 14.23
C TYR A 343 -12.09 1.80 15.46
N GLY A 344 -12.95 2.45 16.25
CA GLY A 344 -12.57 2.99 17.56
C GLY A 344 -12.52 1.90 18.63
N ASN A 345 -12.13 2.29 19.83
CA ASN A 345 -12.22 1.40 20.98
C ASN A 345 -13.69 1.28 21.45
N HIS A 346 -14.05 0.13 21.99
CA HIS A 346 -15.39 -0.16 22.54
C HIS A 346 -16.51 -0.23 21.47
N VAL A 347 -16.16 -0.58 20.24
CA VAL A 347 -17.13 -0.88 19.18
C VAL A 347 -17.18 -2.38 18.91
N PRO A 348 -18.28 -2.92 18.35
CA PRO A 348 -18.42 -4.37 18.13
C PRO A 348 -17.32 -5.00 17.29
N TYR A 349 -16.70 -4.24 16.38
CA TYR A 349 -15.71 -4.70 15.39
C TYR A 349 -14.27 -4.30 15.73
N GLN A 350 -13.99 -3.85 16.96
CA GLN A 350 -12.67 -3.35 17.38
C GLN A 350 -11.52 -4.34 17.17
N ASN A 351 -11.83 -5.64 17.14
CA ASN A 351 -10.85 -6.72 16.97
C ASN A 351 -10.55 -7.05 15.49
N THR A 352 -11.24 -6.43 14.54
CA THR A 352 -10.95 -6.62 13.13
C THR A 352 -9.78 -5.73 12.73
N GLU A 353 -8.61 -6.35 12.52
CA GLU A 353 -7.36 -5.65 12.21
C GLU A 353 -7.18 -5.55 10.70
N TRP A 354 -7.62 -4.44 10.13
CA TRP A 354 -7.32 -4.10 8.74
C TRP A 354 -5.89 -3.61 8.60
N THR A 355 -5.22 -4.01 7.53
CA THR A 355 -3.82 -3.65 7.27
C THR A 355 -3.61 -3.27 5.81
N LEU A 356 -2.76 -2.28 5.55
CA LEU A 356 -2.20 -2.03 4.23
C LEU A 356 -0.80 -2.60 4.17
N ILE A 357 -0.54 -3.40 3.15
CA ILE A 357 0.72 -4.10 2.92
C ILE A 357 1.30 -3.62 1.59
N GLY A 358 2.56 -3.19 1.60
CA GLY A 358 3.30 -2.92 0.38
C GLY A 358 4.35 -3.99 0.16
N PHE A 359 4.51 -4.45 -1.08
CA PHE A 359 5.46 -5.49 -1.49
C PHE A 359 6.50 -4.92 -2.44
N GLU A 360 7.76 -5.27 -2.21
CA GLU A 360 8.88 -5.00 -3.13
C GLU A 360 9.83 -6.20 -3.20
N THR A 361 10.57 -6.30 -4.31
CA THR A 361 11.61 -7.32 -4.45
C THR A 361 12.87 -6.93 -3.66
N GLU A 362 13.67 -7.93 -3.28
CA GLU A 362 14.97 -7.72 -2.62
C GLU A 362 15.85 -6.72 -3.38
N ASN A 363 15.84 -6.77 -4.71
CA ASN A 363 16.67 -5.90 -5.52
C ASN A 363 16.11 -4.47 -5.64
N ALA A 364 14.81 -4.29 -5.60
CA ALA A 364 14.18 -2.96 -5.56
C ALA A 364 14.57 -2.23 -4.27
N ILE A 365 14.47 -2.91 -3.13
CA ILE A 365 14.80 -2.33 -1.82
C ILE A 365 16.30 -2.09 -1.67
N PHE A 366 17.12 -3.13 -1.83
CA PHE A 366 18.54 -3.10 -1.46
C PHE A 366 19.50 -2.84 -2.62
N GLY A 367 19.00 -2.93 -3.88
CA GLY A 367 19.85 -2.85 -5.08
C GLY A 367 20.56 -1.50 -5.23
N VAL A 368 19.90 -0.40 -4.92
CA VAL A 368 20.50 0.94 -4.98
C VAL A 368 21.60 1.07 -3.93
N GLY A 369 21.34 0.66 -2.70
CA GLY A 369 22.33 0.66 -1.61
C GLY A 369 23.56 -0.19 -1.95
N ARG A 370 23.34 -1.41 -2.47
CA ARG A 370 24.42 -2.30 -2.94
C ARG A 370 25.25 -1.68 -4.08
N LYS A 371 24.61 -1.02 -5.05
CA LYS A 371 25.30 -0.32 -6.14
C LYS A 371 26.15 0.83 -5.62
N ILE A 372 25.60 1.66 -4.71
CA ILE A 372 26.34 2.76 -4.10
C ILE A 372 27.56 2.24 -3.33
N PHE A 373 27.36 1.24 -2.47
CA PHE A 373 28.44 0.65 -1.68
C PHE A 373 29.54 0.03 -2.57
N THR A 374 29.15 -0.72 -3.59
CA THR A 374 30.09 -1.30 -4.57
C THR A 374 30.85 -0.23 -5.34
N SER A 375 30.18 0.85 -5.76
CA SER A 375 30.81 1.99 -6.44
C SER A 375 31.82 2.68 -5.56
N MET A 376 31.54 2.84 -4.26
CA MET A 376 32.51 3.38 -3.28
C MET A 376 33.75 2.50 -3.15
N LEU A 377 33.58 1.17 -3.07
CA LEU A 377 34.70 0.23 -3.01
C LEU A 377 35.57 0.29 -4.30
N ILE A 378 34.93 0.31 -5.47
CA ILE A 378 35.63 0.43 -6.75
C ILE A 378 36.41 1.76 -6.82
N SER A 379 35.80 2.86 -6.37
CA SER A 379 36.44 4.19 -6.35
C SER A 379 37.68 4.21 -5.47
N ILE A 380 37.64 3.59 -4.27
CA ILE A 380 38.81 3.48 -3.38
C ILE A 380 39.90 2.62 -4.05
N ALA A 381 39.52 1.47 -4.61
CA ALA A 381 40.48 0.59 -5.28
C ALA A 381 41.16 1.28 -6.48
N PHE A 382 40.37 2.03 -7.28
CA PHE A 382 40.91 2.81 -8.40
C PHE A 382 41.85 3.92 -7.91
N GLY A 383 41.48 4.63 -6.83
CA GLY A 383 42.35 5.66 -6.21
C GLY A 383 43.70 5.10 -5.77
N VAL A 384 43.69 3.93 -5.13
CA VAL A 384 44.95 3.26 -4.72
C VAL A 384 45.80 2.88 -5.95
N LEU A 385 45.18 2.24 -6.96
CA LEU A 385 45.87 1.83 -8.18
C LEU A 385 46.47 3.01 -8.94
N PHE A 386 45.67 4.08 -9.13
CA PHE A 386 46.13 5.33 -9.76
C PHE A 386 47.26 5.97 -9.01
N GLY A 387 47.17 6.00 -7.69
CA GLY A 387 48.22 6.56 -6.85
C GLY A 387 49.54 5.75 -6.93
N VAL A 388 49.46 4.40 -6.93
CA VAL A 388 50.65 3.53 -7.14
C VAL A 388 51.28 3.82 -8.51
N LEU A 389 50.48 3.98 -9.54
CA LEU A 389 50.99 4.30 -10.88
C LEU A 389 51.66 5.67 -10.93
N MET A 390 51.05 6.71 -10.34
CA MET A 390 51.64 8.06 -10.27
C MET A 390 52.93 8.08 -9.49
N VAL A 391 52.99 7.40 -8.34
CA VAL A 391 54.23 7.28 -7.55
C VAL A 391 55.31 6.57 -8.35
N SER A 392 54.96 5.51 -9.10
CA SER A 392 55.92 4.76 -9.95
C SER A 392 56.52 5.65 -11.04
N VAL A 393 55.68 6.50 -11.66
CA VAL A 393 56.10 7.45 -12.69
C VAL A 393 57.00 8.55 -12.08
N LEU A 394 56.56 9.15 -10.97
CA LEU A 394 57.33 10.22 -10.30
C LEU A 394 58.69 9.73 -9.77
N VAL A 395 58.71 8.60 -9.08
CA VAL A 395 59.96 8.01 -8.59
C VAL A 395 60.89 7.66 -9.75
N GLY A 396 60.30 7.12 -10.84
CA GLY A 396 61.06 6.79 -12.07
C GLY A 396 61.65 8.03 -12.75
N SER A 397 60.90 9.15 -12.84
CA SER A 397 61.33 10.41 -13.46
C SER A 397 62.39 11.15 -12.68
N VAL A 398 62.40 11.04 -11.37
CA VAL A 398 63.43 11.69 -10.50
C VAL A 398 64.65 10.81 -10.27
N THR A 399 64.44 9.53 -9.97
CA THR A 399 65.54 8.63 -9.57
C THR A 399 66.40 8.21 -10.75
N ARG A 400 65.85 8.03 -11.97
CA ARG A 400 66.64 7.65 -13.13
C ARG A 400 67.70 8.69 -13.52
N PRO A 401 67.40 10.00 -13.61
CA PRO A 401 68.40 11.03 -13.84
C PRO A 401 69.48 11.08 -12.75
N ILE A 402 69.10 11.02 -11.46
CA ILE A 402 70.05 10.98 -10.36
C ILE A 402 71.01 9.79 -10.47
N ALA A 403 70.48 8.60 -10.74
CA ALA A 403 71.29 7.41 -10.93
C ALA A 403 72.24 7.52 -12.13
N ARG A 404 71.83 8.19 -13.20
CA ARG A 404 72.69 8.46 -14.36
C ARG A 404 73.79 9.43 -14.01
N LEU A 405 73.49 10.53 -13.29
CA LEU A 405 74.44 11.52 -12.82
C LEU A 405 75.50 10.86 -11.91
N VAL A 406 75.10 10.07 -10.93
CA VAL A 406 75.99 9.32 -10.06
C VAL A 406 76.88 8.36 -10.86
N ASN A 407 76.35 7.69 -11.87
CA ASN A 407 77.17 6.82 -12.71
C ASN A 407 78.15 7.62 -13.60
N SER A 408 77.74 8.76 -14.16
CA SER A 408 78.60 9.64 -14.97
C SER A 408 79.79 10.20 -14.14
N VAL A 409 79.50 10.69 -12.91
CA VAL A 409 80.54 11.15 -12.00
C VAL A 409 81.52 10.00 -11.63
N ARG A 410 81.03 8.77 -11.54
CA ARG A 410 81.82 7.61 -11.19
C ARG A 410 82.75 7.12 -12.31
N SER A 411 82.41 7.38 -13.56
CA SER A 411 83.15 7.03 -14.79
C SER A 411 84.27 8.04 -15.14
N GLY A 412 84.41 9.14 -14.39
CA GLY A 412 85.48 10.15 -14.62
C GLY A 412 85.11 11.17 -15.71
N VAL A 413 86.11 11.97 -16.15
CA VAL A 413 85.91 13.12 -17.05
C VAL A 413 85.25 12.74 -18.39
N GLU A 414 85.51 11.57 -18.91
CA GLU A 414 84.83 11.09 -20.18
C GLU A 414 83.38 10.80 -20.03
N GLY A 415 82.87 10.41 -18.83
CA GLY A 415 81.43 10.15 -18.56
C GLY A 415 80.62 11.43 -18.43
N ILE A 416 81.26 12.55 -18.05
CA ILE A 416 80.56 13.82 -17.84
C ILE A 416 80.11 14.45 -19.18
N HIS A 417 80.92 14.35 -20.22
CA HIS A 417 80.58 14.87 -21.59
C HIS A 417 79.42 14.19 -22.28
N GLY A 418 78.97 13.01 -21.81
CA GLY A 418 77.86 12.24 -22.37
C GLY A 418 76.51 12.44 -21.69
N PHE A 419 76.40 13.27 -20.62
CA PHE A 419 75.17 13.45 -19.87
C PHE A 419 74.19 14.32 -20.66
N ARG A 420 73.02 13.82 -20.91
CA ARG A 420 71.89 14.59 -21.50
C ARG A 420 71.13 15.30 -20.39
N LYS A 421 70.72 16.56 -20.62
CA LYS A 421 69.88 17.34 -19.68
C LYS A 421 68.69 16.47 -19.24
N SER A 422 68.50 16.47 -17.91
CA SER A 422 67.49 15.64 -17.25
C SER A 422 66.09 16.30 -17.22
N GLY A 423 66.05 17.62 -17.44
CA GLY A 423 64.83 18.44 -17.28
C GLY A 423 64.52 18.75 -15.81
N ILE A 424 65.38 18.37 -14.88
CA ILE A 424 65.28 18.74 -13.47
C ILE A 424 66.40 19.79 -13.20
N ARG A 425 66.01 21.01 -12.89
CA ARG A 425 66.88 22.17 -12.80
C ARG A 425 68.09 21.93 -11.89
N GLU A 426 67.89 21.39 -10.69
CA GLU A 426 68.94 21.14 -9.71
C GLU A 426 69.94 20.05 -10.14
N ILE A 427 69.50 19.13 -10.97
CA ILE A 427 70.35 18.06 -11.56
C ILE A 427 71.14 18.62 -12.71
N ASP A 428 70.53 19.47 -13.53
CA ASP A 428 71.15 20.06 -14.71
C ASP A 428 72.17 21.16 -14.29
N GLU A 429 71.89 21.91 -13.21
CA GLU A 429 72.88 22.88 -12.60
C GLU A 429 74.14 22.21 -11.98
N ILE A 430 74.05 20.98 -11.53
CA ILE A 430 75.23 20.26 -11.01
C ILE A 430 76.11 19.78 -12.16
N HIS A 431 75.60 19.69 -13.35
CA HIS A 431 76.35 19.25 -14.55
C HIS A 431 77.03 20.42 -15.26
N GLU A 432 76.52 21.67 -15.17
CA GLU A 432 77.18 22.88 -15.65
C GLU A 432 78.35 23.34 -14.74
#